data_bf4baf4c748e1cf77684c8e306a29c5c
#
_entry.id   bf4baf4c748e1cf77684c8e306a29c5c
#
_cell.length_a   1.000
_cell.length_b   1.000
_cell.length_c   1.000
_cell.angle_alpha   90.00
_cell.angle_beta   90.00
_cell.angle_gamma   90.00
#
_symmetry.space_group_name_H-M   'P 1'
#
loop_
_entity.id
_entity.type
_entity.pdbx_description
1 polymer ?
#
loop_
_entity_poly.entity_id
_entity_poly.type
_entity_poly.pdbx_seq_one_letter_code
_entity_poly.pdbx_strand_id
1 'polypeptide(L)'
;SNDTQDTSPTFKVLEEGAATLSKEESGKLAQRQLKFMQHLEAALVRIENKTYGICRETGKLISKERLRAVPHATLSYEAKSNQR
;
A
#
# COMPACT_ATOMS: atom_id res chain seq x y z
N SER A 1 -11.87 -19.02 -4.85
CA SER A 1 -10.74 -18.91 -3.98
C SER A 1 -11.10 -18.32 -2.64
N ASN A 2 -10.53 -18.87 -1.64
CA ASN A 2 -10.82 -18.43 -0.27
C ASN A 2 -9.75 -17.52 0.29
N ASP A 3 -8.88 -17.06 -0.56
CA ASP A 3 -7.75 -16.26 -0.09
C ASP A 3 -8.23 -15.02 0.64
N THR A 4 -9.29 -14.41 0.14
CA THR A 4 -9.81 -13.21 0.76
C THR A 4 -10.29 -13.48 2.18
N GLN A 5 -10.95 -14.60 2.36
CA GLN A 5 -11.45 -14.96 3.68
C GLN A 5 -10.32 -15.27 4.63
N ASP A 6 -9.29 -15.94 4.14
CA ASP A 6 -8.14 -16.24 4.96
C ASP A 6 -7.40 -14.97 5.36
N THR A 7 -7.40 -14.00 4.45
CA THR A 7 -6.71 -12.75 4.70
C THR A 7 -7.44 -11.89 5.74
N SER A 8 -8.76 -11.94 5.73
CA SER A 8 -9.55 -11.10 6.62
C SER A 8 -9.24 -11.32 8.10
N PRO A 9 -9.16 -12.54 8.59
CA PRO A 9 -8.81 -12.74 10.00
C PRO A 9 -7.43 -12.21 10.32
N THR A 10 -6.48 -12.41 9.43
CA THR A 10 -5.13 -11.90 9.65
C THR A 10 -5.14 -10.38 9.72
N PHE A 11 -5.86 -9.75 8.81
CA PHE A 11 -5.95 -8.29 8.81
C PHE A 11 -6.58 -7.78 10.10
N LYS A 12 -7.60 -8.46 10.57
CA LYS A 12 -8.25 -8.10 11.80
C LYS A 12 -7.31 -8.20 13.00
N VAL A 13 -6.54 -9.27 13.03
CA VAL A 13 -5.56 -9.44 14.10
C VAL A 13 -4.54 -8.31 14.08
N LEU A 14 -4.12 -7.92 12.89
CA LEU A 14 -3.18 -6.81 12.77
C LEU A 14 -3.79 -5.50 13.23
N GLU A 15 -5.06 -5.27 12.91
CA GLU A 15 -5.74 -4.06 13.36
C GLU A 15 -5.85 -4.03 14.88
N GLU A 16 -6.23 -5.14 15.46
CA GLU A 16 -6.36 -5.23 16.91
C GLU A 16 -5.01 -5.07 17.59
N GLY A 17 -3.98 -5.68 17.02
CA GLY A 17 -2.65 -5.53 17.55
C GLY A 17 -2.17 -4.10 17.48
N ALA A 18 -2.43 -3.43 16.36
CA ALA A 18 -2.04 -2.04 16.22
C ALA A 18 -2.77 -1.16 17.22
N ALA A 19 -4.06 -1.42 17.43
CA ALA A 19 -4.83 -0.64 18.39
C ALA A 19 -4.29 -0.83 19.80
N THR A 20 -3.91 -2.05 20.13
CA THR A 20 -3.35 -2.34 21.45
C THR A 20 -2.00 -1.66 21.62
N LEU A 21 -1.15 -1.77 20.61
CA LEU A 21 0.19 -1.20 20.67
C LEU A 21 0.19 0.33 20.54
N SER A 22 -0.92 0.90 20.10
CA SER A 22 -0.97 2.35 19.91
C SER A 22 -0.83 3.10 21.22
N LYS A 23 -0.90 2.41 22.34
CA LYS A 23 -0.65 3.03 23.63
C LYS A 23 0.82 3.14 23.95
N GLU A 24 1.67 2.56 23.12
CA GLU A 24 3.11 2.55 23.29
C GLU A 24 3.79 3.09 22.05
N GLU A 25 5.07 3.39 22.18
CA GLU A 25 5.83 3.90 21.04
C GLU A 25 5.85 2.91 19.89
N SER A 26 5.90 1.61 20.19
CA SER A 26 5.92 0.59 19.16
C SER A 26 4.64 0.56 18.35
N GLY A 27 3.56 1.14 18.86
CA GLY A 27 2.31 1.22 18.14
C GLY A 27 2.43 2.03 16.86
N LYS A 28 3.30 3.03 16.85
CA LYS A 28 3.49 3.83 15.65
C LYS A 28 4.04 3.00 14.50
N LEU A 29 4.99 2.11 14.80
CA LEU A 29 5.54 1.24 13.79
C LEU A 29 4.48 0.27 13.27
N ALA A 30 3.71 -0.32 14.19
CA ALA A 30 2.66 -1.25 13.79
C ALA A 30 1.63 -0.57 12.91
N GLN A 31 1.29 0.69 13.22
CA GLN A 31 0.33 1.41 12.41
C GLN A 31 0.87 1.70 11.01
N ARG A 32 2.15 2.03 10.91
CA ARG A 32 2.75 2.25 9.60
C ARG A 32 2.76 0.98 8.76
N GLN A 33 3.04 -0.16 9.40
CA GLN A 33 3.03 -1.42 8.69
C GLN A 33 1.64 -1.80 8.23
N LEU A 34 0.63 -1.53 9.06
CA LEU A 34 -0.74 -1.78 8.66
C LEU A 34 -1.12 -0.93 7.45
N LYS A 35 -0.73 0.34 7.47
CA LYS A 35 -1.00 1.22 6.35
C LYS A 35 -0.30 0.74 5.08
N PHE A 36 0.92 0.25 5.22
CA PHE A 36 1.65 -0.30 4.09
C PHE A 36 0.90 -1.48 3.47
N MET A 37 0.36 -2.36 4.32
CA MET A 37 -0.43 -3.47 3.83
C MET A 37 -1.68 -3.01 3.09
N GLN A 38 -2.32 -1.97 3.60
CA GLN A 38 -3.48 -1.40 2.92
C GLN A 38 -3.10 -0.86 1.55
N HIS A 39 -1.95 -0.23 1.44
CA HIS A 39 -1.47 0.27 0.16
C HIS A 39 -1.19 -0.86 -0.82
N LEU A 40 -0.66 -1.98 -0.31
CA LEU A 40 -0.42 -3.13 -1.17
C LEU A 40 -1.73 -3.76 -1.64
N GLU A 41 -2.72 -3.81 -0.78
CA GLU A 41 -4.04 -4.31 -1.19
C GLU A 41 -4.64 -3.44 -2.27
N ALA A 42 -4.51 -2.12 -2.12
CA ALA A 42 -4.99 -1.21 -3.15
C ALA A 42 -4.25 -1.43 -4.47
N ALA A 43 -2.96 -1.74 -4.39
CA ALA A 43 -2.20 -2.04 -5.60
C ALA A 43 -2.73 -3.28 -6.31
N LEU A 44 -3.11 -4.30 -5.55
CA LEU A 44 -3.70 -5.50 -6.14
C LEU A 44 -5.01 -5.19 -6.86
N VAL A 45 -5.81 -4.30 -6.29
CA VAL A 45 -7.05 -3.89 -6.94
C VAL A 45 -6.74 -3.19 -8.26
N ARG A 46 -5.70 -2.34 -8.27
CA ARG A 46 -5.33 -1.66 -9.51
C ARG A 46 -4.84 -2.64 -10.57
N ILE A 47 -4.16 -3.70 -10.15
CA ILE A 47 -3.75 -4.74 -11.10
C ILE A 47 -4.99 -5.37 -11.74
N GLU A 48 -5.98 -5.69 -10.93
CA GLU A 48 -7.22 -6.26 -11.46
C GLU A 48 -7.92 -5.31 -12.41
N ASN A 49 -7.89 -4.02 -12.08
CA ASN A 49 -8.56 -3.01 -12.92
C ASN A 49 -7.69 -2.56 -14.08
N LYS A 50 -6.49 -3.10 -14.20
CA LYS A 50 -5.56 -2.79 -15.28
C LYS A 50 -5.13 -1.33 -15.27
N THR A 51 -5.03 -0.77 -14.07
CA THR A 51 -4.55 0.60 -13.88
C THR A 51 -3.25 0.64 -13.09
N TYR A 52 -2.71 -0.53 -12.76
CA TYR A 52 -1.47 -0.60 -12.00
C TYR A 52 -0.30 -0.02 -12.81
N GLY A 53 0.56 0.71 -12.13
CA GLY A 53 1.77 1.23 -12.74
C GLY A 53 1.57 2.47 -13.58
N ILE A 54 0.40 3.07 -13.49
CA ILE A 54 0.11 4.30 -14.23
C ILE A 54 0.11 5.45 -13.24
N CYS A 55 0.90 6.47 -13.54
CA CYS A 55 1.00 7.66 -12.70
C CYS A 55 -0.34 8.40 -12.73
N ARG A 56 -0.91 8.62 -11.56
CA ARG A 56 -2.23 9.26 -11.48
C ARG A 56 -2.18 10.74 -11.87
N GLU A 57 -0.99 11.33 -11.89
CA GLU A 57 -0.86 12.74 -12.24
C GLU A 57 -0.58 12.94 -13.73
N THR A 58 0.30 12.12 -14.28
CA THR A 58 0.73 12.31 -15.66
C THR A 58 0.03 11.37 -16.63
N GLY A 59 -0.56 10.29 -16.14
CA GLY A 59 -1.15 9.28 -17.00
C GLY A 59 -0.14 8.41 -17.70
N LYS A 60 1.14 8.58 -17.42
CA LYS A 60 2.20 7.79 -18.03
C LYS A 60 2.60 6.64 -17.14
N LEU A 61 3.30 5.68 -17.70
CA LEU A 61 3.75 4.53 -16.94
C LEU A 61 4.80 4.93 -15.92
N ILE A 62 4.69 4.38 -14.74
CA ILE A 62 5.71 4.50 -13.71
C ILE A 62 6.84 3.53 -14.06
N SER A 63 8.09 3.94 -13.84
CA SER A 63 9.22 3.10 -14.20
C SER A 63 9.20 1.80 -13.41
N LYS A 64 9.72 0.74 -14.03
CA LYS A 64 9.80 -0.55 -13.36
C LYS A 64 10.70 -0.49 -12.14
N GLU A 65 11.74 0.29 -12.20
CA GLU A 65 12.65 0.45 -11.07
C GLU A 65 11.93 1.02 -9.86
N ARG A 66 11.12 2.04 -10.11
CA ARG A 66 10.37 2.63 -9.02
C ARG A 66 9.34 1.66 -8.45
N LEU A 67 8.68 0.89 -9.33
CA LEU A 67 7.69 -0.07 -8.87
C LEU A 67 8.33 -1.22 -8.11
N ARG A 68 9.56 -1.59 -8.43
CA ARG A 68 10.25 -2.61 -7.66
C ARG A 68 10.58 -2.11 -6.26
N ALA A 69 10.98 -0.85 -6.16
CA ALA A 69 11.29 -0.25 -4.87
C ALA A 69 10.02 0.08 -4.08
N VAL A 70 8.99 0.55 -4.77
CA VAL A 70 7.74 0.97 -4.14
C VAL A 70 6.59 0.35 -4.93
N PRO A 71 6.23 -0.91 -4.64
CA PRO A 71 5.23 -1.62 -5.45
C PRO A 71 3.86 -0.95 -5.47
N HIS A 72 3.54 -0.18 -4.45
CA HIS A 72 2.25 0.50 -4.36
C HIS A 72 2.30 1.93 -4.87
N ALA A 73 3.36 2.30 -5.59
CA ALA A 73 3.50 3.68 -6.06
C ALA A 73 2.38 4.04 -7.03
N THR A 74 1.86 5.25 -6.87
CA THR A 74 0.85 5.81 -7.78
C THR A 74 1.36 7.05 -8.48
N LEU A 75 2.60 7.44 -8.21
CA LEU A 75 3.21 8.62 -8.81
C LEU A 75 4.58 8.24 -9.34
N SER A 76 4.93 8.78 -10.49
CA SER A 76 6.27 8.67 -11.02
C SER A 76 7.24 9.50 -10.18
N TYR A 77 8.53 9.29 -10.38
CA TYR A 77 9.53 10.12 -9.70
C TYR A 77 9.30 11.60 -10.00
N GLU A 78 9.03 11.89 -11.25
CA GLU A 78 8.84 13.28 -11.67
C GLU A 78 7.64 13.90 -10.98
N ALA A 79 6.52 13.18 -10.97
CA ALA A 79 5.32 13.69 -10.33
C ALA A 79 5.52 13.86 -8.83
N LYS A 80 6.23 12.91 -8.21
CA LYS A 80 6.50 12.98 -6.79
C LYS A 80 7.39 14.17 -6.46
N SER A 81 8.38 14.42 -7.29
CA SER A 81 9.29 15.54 -7.07
C SER A 81 8.57 16.87 -7.18
N ASN A 82 7.57 16.94 -8.03
CA ASN A 82 6.82 18.18 -8.24
C ASN A 82 5.76 18.44 -7.18
N GLN A 83 5.51 17.46 -6.32
CA GLN A 83 4.61 17.66 -5.20
C GLN A 83 5.33 18.36 -4.06
N ARG A 84 4.70 19.36 -3.51
CA ARG A 84 5.30 20.11 -2.42
C ARG A 84 4.31 20.32 -1.32
#